data_46c9ccf7bfa23dcc857ad54d62b47984
#
_entry.id   46c9ccf7bfa23dcc857ad54d62b47984
#
_cell.length_a   1.000
_cell.length_b   1.000
_cell.length_c   1.000
_cell.angle_alpha   90.00
_cell.angle_beta   90.00
_cell.angle_gamma   90.00
#
_symmetry.space_group_name_H-M   'P 1'
#
loop_
_entity.id
_entity.type
_entity.pdbx_description
1 polymer ?
#
loop_
_entity_poly.entity_id
_entity_poly.type
_entity_poly.pdbx_seq_one_letter_code
_entity_poly.pdbx_strand_id
1 'polypeptide(L)'
;MMLATAVSFSSCEQEPIPTPDEPQIVAPYVEGEVIVKFTAEVADMIAQSEATRGAATRSGVVAVDEVLEAIEGYDLERVFPIDERTEERTREQGLHQWYVVRFGATCTAEQVAERLAGLGEVQAVDFNRSIKRAYRTKATPLSVSRLAAAESATRATAEAMNDPLLAAQWHLVNRGDQFCEGGLIKSVRDADVQCEGAWQRSTGNEQVIVAVLDEGVFVDHPDLKANIWVNEDEVWRSRDDNDGNGYAGDRHGYNFVKSSGVISWNDVNDSGHGSHVAGVISAVNNNGVGISSIAGGSGAGDGVKIMVCQIFSGYTGSNALAVVRAIKYAADNGAVVLQCSWGYVSGAANTYDWGEQGFASQEEWEAGAPLEKSALDYFTHNAGSPNGPIEGGVAIFAGGNESAPMAGYPGASDDYISVAATAADFTAATYTNYGKGTSVSAPGGDQDYYYDYVDEDHNFGEVGCVLSTLPYNVSESGYGYMEGTSMACPHVSGVAALAISYAAEQRRHLTCA
;
A
#
# COMPACT_ATOMS: atom_id res chain seq x y z
N MET A 1 -26.82 -63.04 44.90
CA MET A 1 -25.47 -62.69 44.45
C MET A 1 -25.67 -61.75 43.26
N MET A 2 -25.79 -60.45 43.50
CA MET A 2 -25.95 -59.42 42.47
C MET A 2 -24.60 -58.76 42.25
N LEU A 3 -24.07 -58.83 41.03
CA LEU A 3 -22.88 -58.09 40.60
C LEU A 3 -23.32 -56.66 40.25
N ALA A 4 -22.77 -55.68 40.95
CA ALA A 4 -22.90 -54.29 40.60
C ALA A 4 -21.70 -53.92 39.70
N THR A 5 -21.94 -53.60 38.45
CA THR A 5 -20.97 -53.01 37.53
C THR A 5 -20.90 -51.51 37.77
N ALA A 6 -19.76 -51.04 38.25
CA ALA A 6 -19.45 -49.61 38.34
C ALA A 6 -19.05 -49.09 36.98
N VAL A 7 -19.82 -48.11 36.47
CA VAL A 7 -19.46 -47.32 35.27
C VAL A 7 -18.67 -46.12 35.77
N SER A 8 -17.38 -46.07 35.46
CA SER A 8 -16.54 -44.88 35.70
C SER A 8 -16.76 -43.87 34.57
N PHE A 9 -17.31 -42.72 34.94
CA PHE A 9 -17.32 -41.53 34.07
C PHE A 9 -15.93 -40.93 34.07
N SER A 10 -15.26 -41.00 32.92
CA SER A 10 -14.07 -40.21 32.63
C SER A 10 -14.53 -38.76 32.39
N SER A 11 -14.11 -37.85 33.26
CA SER A 11 -14.30 -36.41 33.03
C SER A 11 -13.39 -36.00 31.86
N CYS A 12 -13.98 -35.52 30.77
CA CYS A 12 -13.25 -34.74 29.80
C CYS A 12 -12.77 -33.47 30.50
N GLU A 13 -11.47 -33.36 30.74
CA GLU A 13 -10.85 -32.08 31.03
C GLU A 13 -11.02 -31.25 29.75
N GLN A 14 -11.83 -30.21 29.82
CA GLN A 14 -11.84 -29.17 28.80
C GLN A 14 -10.50 -28.44 28.87
N GLU A 15 -9.73 -28.50 27.77
CA GLU A 15 -8.60 -27.61 27.61
C GLU A 15 -9.10 -26.15 27.79
N PRO A 16 -8.38 -25.32 28.55
CA PRO A 16 -8.77 -23.94 28.73
C PRO A 16 -8.84 -23.26 27.36
N ILE A 17 -9.97 -22.65 27.06
CA ILE A 17 -10.13 -21.78 25.90
C ILE A 17 -9.04 -20.73 26.01
N PRO A 18 -8.14 -20.55 25.00
CA PRO A 18 -7.15 -19.51 25.04
C PRO A 18 -7.88 -18.18 25.22
N THR A 19 -7.57 -17.46 26.30
CA THR A 19 -7.99 -16.07 26.47
C THR A 19 -7.46 -15.30 25.26
N PRO A 20 -8.28 -14.41 24.65
CA PRO A 20 -7.75 -13.52 23.62
C PRO A 20 -6.50 -12.85 24.18
N ASP A 21 -5.39 -12.92 23.45
CA ASP A 21 -4.15 -12.23 23.81
C ASP A 21 -4.51 -10.80 24.20
N GLU A 22 -4.11 -10.39 25.40
CA GLU A 22 -4.19 -8.99 25.78
C GLU A 22 -3.50 -8.20 24.68
N PRO A 23 -4.09 -7.08 24.20
CA PRO A 23 -3.46 -6.29 23.15
C PRO A 23 -2.06 -5.94 23.65
N GLN A 24 -1.03 -6.52 23.02
CA GLN A 24 0.33 -6.11 23.28
C GLN A 24 0.38 -4.63 22.94
N ILE A 25 0.71 -3.79 23.94
CA ILE A 25 1.00 -2.38 23.71
C ILE A 25 2.28 -2.37 22.89
N VAL A 26 2.14 -2.36 21.57
CA VAL A 26 3.27 -2.16 20.66
C VAL A 26 3.71 -0.73 20.91
N ALA A 27 4.97 -0.54 21.27
CA ALA A 27 5.54 0.80 21.43
C ALA A 27 5.22 1.63 20.16
N PRO A 28 4.86 2.91 20.30
CA PRO A 28 4.45 3.74 19.16
C PRO A 28 5.56 3.93 18.12
N TYR A 29 6.79 3.58 18.46
CA TYR A 29 7.99 3.62 17.61
C TYR A 29 8.97 2.49 17.98
N VAL A 30 9.94 2.28 17.09
CA VAL A 30 11.01 1.29 17.29
C VAL A 30 11.97 1.81 18.35
N GLU A 31 12.17 1.04 19.42
CA GLU A 31 13.08 1.37 20.50
C GLU A 31 14.56 1.24 20.08
N GLY A 32 15.43 2.06 20.68
CA GLY A 32 16.87 2.02 20.44
C GLY A 32 17.35 2.75 19.19
N GLU A 33 16.45 3.44 18.50
CA GLU A 33 16.81 4.28 17.35
C GLU A 33 15.96 5.56 17.28
N VAL A 34 16.56 6.60 16.70
CA VAL A 34 15.87 7.83 16.28
C VAL A 34 16.34 8.22 14.88
N ILE A 35 15.54 9.02 14.20
CA ILE A 35 15.84 9.51 12.86
C ILE A 35 16.18 10.99 12.95
N VAL A 36 17.28 11.41 12.31
CA VAL A 36 17.80 12.76 12.42
C VAL A 36 18.08 13.34 11.04
N LYS A 37 17.64 14.57 10.83
CA LYS A 37 18.08 15.38 9.69
C LYS A 37 19.22 16.30 10.14
N PHE A 38 20.41 16.01 9.68
CA PHE A 38 21.56 16.88 9.89
C PHE A 38 21.59 18.04 8.90
N THR A 39 22.41 19.07 9.19
CA THR A 39 22.75 20.06 8.15
C THR A 39 23.55 19.39 7.01
N ALA A 40 23.56 20.03 5.84
CA ALA A 40 24.27 19.49 4.69
C ALA A 40 25.76 19.30 4.95
N GLU A 41 26.39 20.24 5.68
CA GLU A 41 27.81 20.17 6.04
C GLU A 41 28.13 18.94 6.90
N VAL A 42 27.26 18.63 7.88
CA VAL A 42 27.42 17.46 8.75
C VAL A 42 27.22 16.17 7.96
N ALA A 43 26.19 16.10 7.14
CA ALA A 43 25.91 14.94 6.28
C ALA A 43 27.09 14.65 5.33
N ASP A 44 27.72 15.67 4.74
CA ASP A 44 28.90 15.53 3.89
C ASP A 44 30.12 15.06 4.69
N MET A 45 30.31 15.51 5.92
CA MET A 45 31.40 15.03 6.78
C MET A 45 31.22 13.55 7.16
N ILE A 46 30.00 13.14 7.48
CA ILE A 46 29.67 11.73 7.76
C ILE A 46 29.98 10.87 6.54
N ALA A 47 29.47 11.24 5.35
CA ALA A 47 29.71 10.51 4.10
C ALA A 47 31.22 10.36 3.76
N GLN A 48 32.02 11.40 3.99
CA GLN A 48 33.47 11.33 3.82
C GLN A 48 34.14 10.39 4.82
N SER A 49 33.64 10.34 6.06
CA SER A 49 34.13 9.43 7.10
C SER A 49 33.82 7.97 6.76
N GLU A 50 32.61 7.68 6.28
CA GLU A 50 32.20 6.35 5.82
C GLU A 50 33.06 5.84 4.67
N ALA A 51 33.31 6.68 3.66
CA ALA A 51 34.16 6.33 2.51
C ALA A 51 35.60 5.97 2.89
N THR A 52 36.08 6.47 4.04
CA THR A 52 37.48 6.26 4.49
C THR A 52 37.66 5.15 5.52
N ARG A 53 36.63 4.81 6.28
CA ARG A 53 36.74 3.95 7.48
C ARG A 53 35.77 2.75 7.51
N GLY A 54 34.84 2.64 6.58
CA GLY A 54 33.68 1.74 6.70
C GLY A 54 32.58 2.37 7.56
N ALA A 55 31.69 1.56 8.15
CA ALA A 55 30.53 2.06 8.91
C ALA A 55 30.86 3.21 9.86
N ALA A 56 30.10 4.31 9.80
CA ALA A 56 30.31 5.47 10.62
C ALA A 56 29.73 5.24 12.02
N THR A 57 30.58 5.34 13.04
CA THR A 57 30.16 5.41 14.45
C THR A 57 30.28 6.84 14.98
N ARG A 58 30.79 7.77 14.19
CA ARG A 58 31.02 9.18 14.53
C ARG A 58 30.76 10.07 13.33
N SER A 59 30.19 11.23 13.60
CA SER A 59 29.89 12.24 12.58
C SER A 59 31.14 13.00 12.10
N GLY A 60 32.18 13.04 12.90
CA GLY A 60 33.34 13.91 12.71
C GLY A 60 33.10 15.36 13.18
N VAL A 61 31.94 15.65 13.73
CA VAL A 61 31.58 16.94 14.33
C VAL A 61 31.54 16.80 15.85
N VAL A 62 32.35 17.59 16.54
CA VAL A 62 32.58 17.42 17.99
C VAL A 62 31.30 17.45 18.79
N ALA A 63 30.41 18.42 18.53
CA ALA A 63 29.15 18.56 19.28
C ALA A 63 28.22 17.35 19.10
N VAL A 64 28.13 16.82 17.87
CA VAL A 64 27.35 15.62 17.55
C VAL A 64 27.98 14.38 18.18
N ASP A 65 29.32 14.25 18.07
CA ASP A 65 30.06 13.09 18.60
C ASP A 65 30.01 13.02 20.12
N GLU A 66 30.02 14.16 20.84
CA GLU A 66 29.79 14.23 22.29
C GLU A 66 28.41 13.70 22.70
N VAL A 67 27.37 14.03 21.95
CA VAL A 67 26.00 13.49 22.19
C VAL A 67 25.96 12.00 21.87
N LEU A 68 26.51 11.56 20.74
CA LEU A 68 26.57 10.14 20.37
C LEU A 68 27.30 9.30 21.43
N GLU A 69 28.40 9.81 21.99
CA GLU A 69 29.12 9.14 23.08
C GLU A 69 28.27 9.07 24.36
N ALA A 70 27.57 10.15 24.71
CA ALA A 70 26.72 10.24 25.91
C ALA A 70 25.46 9.36 25.86
N ILE A 71 25.01 8.96 24.67
CA ILE A 71 23.85 8.05 24.47
C ILE A 71 24.32 6.62 24.17
N GLU A 72 25.61 6.33 24.23
CA GLU A 72 26.17 5.04 23.79
C GLU A 72 25.78 4.71 22.32
N GLY A 73 25.79 5.74 21.45
CA GLY A 73 25.53 5.60 20.03
C GLY A 73 26.58 4.72 19.37
N TYR A 74 26.12 3.69 18.65
CA TYR A 74 26.99 2.69 18.05
C TYR A 74 26.88 2.58 16.54
N ASP A 75 25.85 3.19 15.95
CA ASP A 75 25.62 3.14 14.51
C ASP A 75 24.96 4.42 14.02
N LEU A 76 25.40 4.88 12.86
CA LEU A 76 24.89 6.06 12.17
C LEU A 76 24.73 5.71 10.69
N GLU A 77 23.53 5.34 10.30
CA GLU A 77 23.18 4.83 8.97
C GLU A 77 22.39 5.87 8.19
N ARG A 78 22.76 6.14 6.94
CA ARG A 78 21.96 6.97 6.05
C ARG A 78 20.60 6.30 5.80
N VAL A 79 19.49 7.07 5.91
CA VAL A 79 18.12 6.54 5.70
C VAL A 79 17.96 5.99 4.30
N PHE A 80 18.41 6.72 3.29
CA PHE A 80 18.30 6.33 1.90
C PHE A 80 19.64 5.86 1.36
N PRO A 81 19.74 4.66 0.79
CA PRO A 81 20.96 4.19 0.14
C PRO A 81 21.46 5.17 -0.93
N ILE A 82 22.76 5.12 -1.21
CA ILE A 82 23.35 5.88 -2.31
C ILE A 82 23.06 5.14 -3.61
N ASP A 83 22.41 5.81 -4.53
CA ASP A 83 22.22 5.39 -5.90
C ASP A 83 22.83 6.46 -6.79
N GLU A 84 23.92 6.14 -7.48
CA GLU A 84 24.64 7.11 -8.32
C GLU A 84 23.76 7.71 -9.42
N ARG A 85 22.72 7.00 -9.87
CA ARG A 85 21.77 7.46 -10.90
C ARG A 85 20.93 8.64 -10.43
N THR A 86 20.68 8.71 -9.12
CA THR A 86 19.70 9.64 -8.50
C THR A 86 20.27 10.49 -7.37
N GLU A 87 21.58 10.34 -7.05
CA GLU A 87 22.20 11.03 -5.91
C GLU A 87 22.14 12.56 -6.03
N GLU A 88 22.27 13.12 -7.25
CA GLU A 88 22.19 14.56 -7.47
C GLU A 88 20.84 15.10 -7.00
N ARG A 89 19.72 14.58 -7.49
CA ARG A 89 18.37 14.99 -7.07
C ARG A 89 18.07 14.65 -5.60
N THR A 90 18.63 13.54 -5.08
CA THR A 90 18.54 13.18 -3.66
C THR A 90 19.17 14.27 -2.78
N ARG A 91 20.31 14.84 -3.22
CA ARG A 91 20.97 15.94 -2.53
C ARG A 91 20.24 17.26 -2.68
N GLU A 92 19.74 17.58 -3.86
CA GLU A 92 18.95 18.80 -4.11
C GLU A 92 17.70 18.87 -3.22
N GLN A 93 17.06 17.73 -2.96
CA GLN A 93 15.89 17.61 -2.08
C GLN A 93 16.26 17.42 -0.60
N GLY A 94 17.55 17.38 -0.26
CA GLY A 94 18.01 17.24 1.11
C GLY A 94 17.77 15.87 1.76
N LEU A 95 17.43 14.83 0.97
CA LEU A 95 17.21 13.49 1.49
C LEU A 95 18.50 12.82 1.97
N HIS A 96 19.66 13.22 1.43
CA HIS A 96 20.98 12.75 1.89
C HIS A 96 21.32 13.16 3.33
N GLN A 97 20.57 14.09 3.90
CA GLN A 97 20.78 14.61 5.25
C GLN A 97 20.12 13.75 6.36
N TRP A 98 19.28 12.78 5.98
CA TRP A 98 18.55 11.94 6.91
C TRP A 98 19.35 10.69 7.30
N TYR A 99 19.51 10.48 8.62
CA TYR A 99 20.24 9.37 9.20
C TYR A 99 19.44 8.69 10.31
N VAL A 100 19.63 7.37 10.45
CA VAL A 100 19.19 6.60 11.61
C VAL A 100 20.33 6.59 12.61
N VAL A 101 20.07 7.02 13.82
CA VAL A 101 21.01 6.96 14.97
C VAL A 101 20.55 5.82 15.86
N ARG A 102 21.38 4.77 16.00
CA ARG A 102 21.13 3.67 16.94
C ARG A 102 21.96 3.84 18.20
N PHE A 103 21.34 3.59 19.36
CA PHE A 103 21.93 3.88 20.67
C PHE A 103 21.65 2.77 21.68
N GLY A 104 22.40 2.82 22.80
CA GLY A 104 22.31 1.85 23.89
C GLY A 104 21.04 2.00 24.74
N ALA A 105 20.70 0.95 25.47
CA ALA A 105 19.47 0.85 26.27
C ALA A 105 19.43 1.76 27.54
N THR A 106 20.43 2.61 27.75
CA THR A 106 20.51 3.53 28.89
C THR A 106 19.67 4.79 28.75
N CYS A 107 19.25 5.11 27.51
CA CYS A 107 18.40 6.26 27.18
C CYS A 107 17.11 5.79 26.50
N THR A 108 16.02 6.59 26.63
CA THR A 108 14.82 6.42 25.82
C THR A 108 14.95 7.20 24.52
N ALA A 109 14.15 6.84 23.50
CA ALA A 109 14.18 7.54 22.22
C ALA A 109 13.85 9.04 22.37
N GLU A 110 12.92 9.41 23.26
CA GLU A 110 12.57 10.81 23.52
C GLU A 110 13.75 11.59 24.14
N GLN A 111 14.48 10.98 25.09
CA GLN A 111 15.64 11.61 25.69
C GLN A 111 16.76 11.85 24.67
N VAL A 112 16.94 10.91 23.75
CA VAL A 112 17.90 11.04 22.66
C VAL A 112 17.45 12.10 21.68
N ALA A 113 16.18 12.09 21.28
CA ALA A 113 15.59 13.08 20.40
C ALA A 113 15.73 14.50 20.96
N GLU A 114 15.45 14.72 22.25
CA GLU A 114 15.61 16.01 22.92
C GLU A 114 17.06 16.51 22.88
N ARG A 115 18.03 15.62 23.15
CA ARG A 115 19.45 15.98 23.13
C ARG A 115 19.93 16.38 21.74
N LEU A 116 19.53 15.60 20.72
CA LEU A 116 19.91 15.84 19.33
C LEU A 116 19.23 17.11 18.77
N ALA A 117 17.96 17.32 19.08
CA ALA A 117 17.22 18.52 18.66
C ALA A 117 17.79 19.82 19.25
N GLY A 118 18.55 19.73 20.36
CA GLY A 118 19.25 20.88 20.97
C GLY A 118 20.51 21.34 20.24
N LEU A 119 20.99 20.58 19.23
CA LEU A 119 22.21 20.89 18.49
C LEU A 119 21.89 21.78 17.27
N GLY A 120 22.77 22.77 17.00
CA GLY A 120 22.67 23.62 15.81
C GLY A 120 22.93 22.89 14.49
N GLU A 121 23.55 21.71 14.57
CA GLU A 121 23.88 20.78 13.49
C GLU A 121 22.69 19.91 13.05
N VAL A 122 21.60 19.93 13.82
CA VAL A 122 20.38 19.13 13.60
C VAL A 122 19.25 20.04 13.15
N GLN A 123 18.64 19.70 12.02
CA GLN A 123 17.52 20.43 11.45
C GLN A 123 16.16 19.88 11.90
N ALA A 124 16.05 18.55 12.04
CA ALA A 124 14.85 17.87 12.51
C ALA A 124 15.20 16.54 13.17
N VAL A 125 14.31 16.09 14.05
CA VAL A 125 14.34 14.74 14.62
C VAL A 125 12.97 14.10 14.40
N ASP A 126 12.96 12.83 14.04
CA ASP A 126 11.77 12.03 13.83
C ASP A 126 11.92 10.67 14.54
N PHE A 127 10.82 9.96 14.68
CA PHE A 127 10.79 8.62 15.27
C PHE A 127 10.46 7.58 14.19
N ASN A 128 11.08 6.42 14.29
CA ASN A 128 10.68 5.28 13.45
C ASN A 128 9.37 4.68 13.98
N ARG A 129 8.25 5.35 13.63
CA ARG A 129 6.90 4.97 14.11
C ARG A 129 6.49 3.63 13.57
N SER A 130 5.84 2.85 14.43
CA SER A 130 5.13 1.65 14.02
C SER A 130 3.88 2.05 13.21
N ILE A 131 3.76 1.52 12.00
CA ILE A 131 2.61 1.73 11.12
C ILE A 131 1.77 0.46 11.13
N LYS A 132 0.50 0.59 11.49
CA LYS A 132 -0.46 -0.52 11.52
C LYS A 132 -1.27 -0.53 10.23
N ARG A 133 -1.71 -1.72 9.84
CA ARG A 133 -2.71 -1.86 8.78
C ARG A 133 -4.02 -1.20 9.22
N ALA A 134 -4.54 -0.31 8.39
CA ALA A 134 -5.81 0.40 8.68
C ALA A 134 -7.05 -0.42 8.29
N TYR A 135 -6.89 -1.51 7.54
CA TYR A 135 -8.01 -2.33 7.08
C TYR A 135 -8.29 -3.52 8.01
N ARG A 136 -9.58 -3.72 8.31
CA ARG A 136 -10.08 -4.82 9.15
C ARG A 136 -10.85 -5.87 8.35
N THR A 137 -11.19 -5.58 7.11
CA THR A 137 -12.01 -6.45 6.27
C THR A 137 -11.21 -7.66 5.81
N LYS A 138 -11.79 -8.84 6.01
CA LYS A 138 -11.26 -10.08 5.44
C LYS A 138 -11.76 -10.21 4.01
N ALA A 139 -10.91 -10.73 3.13
CA ALA A 139 -11.34 -11.12 1.80
C ALA A 139 -12.41 -12.23 1.89
N THR A 140 -13.46 -12.10 1.07
CA THR A 140 -14.42 -13.18 0.85
C THR A 140 -14.05 -13.90 -0.44
N PRO A 141 -13.56 -15.16 -0.37
CA PRO A 141 -13.11 -15.89 -1.55
C PRO A 141 -14.23 -16.16 -2.55
N LEU A 142 -13.97 -15.97 -3.85
CA LEU A 142 -14.84 -16.47 -4.89
C LEU A 142 -14.71 -18.00 -5.00
N SER A 143 -15.80 -18.74 -4.98
CA SER A 143 -15.73 -20.20 -5.10
C SER A 143 -15.28 -20.65 -6.51
N VAL A 144 -14.53 -21.75 -6.56
CA VAL A 144 -14.08 -22.36 -7.84
C VAL A 144 -15.25 -22.68 -8.76
N SER A 145 -16.40 -23.08 -8.21
CA SER A 145 -17.62 -23.37 -9.00
C SER A 145 -18.20 -22.12 -9.65
N ARG A 146 -18.19 -20.96 -8.98
CA ARG A 146 -18.64 -19.68 -9.55
C ARG A 146 -17.69 -19.20 -10.66
N LEU A 147 -16.36 -19.34 -10.46
CA LEU A 147 -15.38 -19.05 -11.51
C LEU A 147 -15.63 -19.92 -12.75
N ALA A 148 -15.74 -21.25 -12.59
CA ALA A 148 -15.99 -22.17 -13.69
C ALA A 148 -17.33 -21.88 -14.42
N ALA A 149 -18.36 -21.45 -13.70
CA ALA A 149 -19.63 -21.03 -14.29
C ALA A 149 -19.46 -19.78 -15.14
N ALA A 150 -18.73 -18.76 -14.67
CA ALA A 150 -18.42 -17.53 -15.41
C ALA A 150 -17.61 -17.83 -16.68
N GLU A 151 -16.55 -18.64 -16.59
CA GLU A 151 -15.76 -19.08 -17.76
C GLU A 151 -16.60 -19.81 -18.81
N SER A 152 -17.60 -20.56 -18.38
CA SER A 152 -18.50 -21.27 -19.29
C SER A 152 -19.51 -20.31 -19.98
N ALA A 153 -19.92 -19.26 -19.29
CA ALA A 153 -20.91 -18.28 -19.79
C ALA A 153 -20.28 -17.27 -20.76
N THR A 154 -19.04 -16.83 -20.54
CA THR A 154 -18.37 -15.79 -21.34
C THR A 154 -18.20 -16.16 -22.82
N ARG A 155 -18.22 -17.44 -23.16
CA ARG A 155 -18.19 -17.90 -24.55
C ARG A 155 -19.42 -17.47 -25.38
N ALA A 156 -20.44 -16.87 -24.76
CA ALA A 156 -21.73 -16.55 -25.40
C ALA A 156 -22.00 -15.04 -25.53
N THR A 157 -21.23 -14.14 -24.92
CA THR A 157 -21.51 -12.68 -24.89
C THR A 157 -20.33 -11.88 -25.44
N ALA A 158 -20.63 -10.90 -26.35
CA ALA A 158 -19.64 -9.93 -26.82
C ALA A 158 -19.63 -8.74 -25.87
N GLU A 159 -18.78 -8.78 -24.87
CA GLU A 159 -18.50 -7.65 -23.98
C GLU A 159 -17.26 -6.84 -24.46
N ALA A 160 -17.02 -5.69 -23.85
CA ALA A 160 -15.88 -4.83 -24.18
C ALA A 160 -14.53 -5.54 -24.01
N MET A 161 -14.43 -6.46 -23.05
CA MET A 161 -13.32 -7.36 -22.78
C MET A 161 -13.85 -8.81 -22.70
N ASN A 162 -12.97 -9.80 -22.91
CA ASN A 162 -13.35 -11.20 -22.93
C ASN A 162 -13.13 -11.94 -21.58
N ASP A 163 -12.86 -11.19 -20.51
CA ASP A 163 -12.52 -11.75 -19.20
C ASP A 163 -13.79 -12.27 -18.51
N PRO A 164 -13.80 -13.52 -18.05
CA PRO A 164 -15.00 -14.22 -17.60
C PRO A 164 -15.76 -13.56 -16.45
N LEU A 165 -15.06 -12.86 -15.56
CA LEU A 165 -15.64 -12.25 -14.37
C LEU A 165 -16.01 -10.78 -14.54
N LEU A 166 -15.81 -10.16 -15.72
CA LEU A 166 -16.15 -8.75 -15.95
C LEU A 166 -17.62 -8.45 -15.62
N ALA A 167 -18.54 -9.35 -15.96
CA ALA A 167 -19.94 -9.18 -15.63
C ALA A 167 -20.25 -9.11 -14.12
N ALA A 168 -19.35 -9.60 -13.26
CA ALA A 168 -19.45 -9.50 -11.81
C ALA A 168 -18.73 -8.27 -11.22
N GLN A 169 -18.04 -7.51 -12.06
CA GLN A 169 -17.26 -6.32 -11.66
C GLN A 169 -18.07 -5.03 -11.85
N TRP A 170 -19.13 -4.85 -11.05
CA TRP A 170 -19.99 -3.66 -11.10
C TRP A 170 -19.17 -2.36 -10.98
N HIS A 171 -18.05 -2.39 -10.26
CA HIS A 171 -17.21 -1.24 -10.03
C HIS A 171 -16.49 -0.72 -11.30
N LEU A 172 -16.36 -1.57 -12.33
CA LEU A 172 -15.84 -1.19 -13.65
C LEU A 172 -16.97 -0.86 -14.65
N VAL A 173 -18.05 -1.67 -14.63
CA VAL A 173 -19.20 -1.54 -15.52
C VAL A 173 -20.47 -1.92 -14.77
N ASN A 174 -21.25 -0.94 -14.33
CA ASN A 174 -22.50 -1.15 -13.61
C ASN A 174 -23.72 -0.97 -14.53
N ARG A 175 -24.38 -2.07 -14.87
CA ARG A 175 -25.56 -2.06 -15.72
C ARG A 175 -26.88 -1.89 -14.95
N GLY A 176 -26.81 -1.78 -13.61
CA GLY A 176 -27.97 -1.71 -12.71
C GLY A 176 -28.73 -3.02 -12.59
N ASP A 177 -28.10 -4.14 -12.90
CA ASP A 177 -28.67 -5.49 -12.93
C ASP A 177 -28.12 -6.43 -11.86
N GLN A 178 -27.17 -5.95 -11.08
CA GLN A 178 -26.65 -6.68 -9.91
C GLN A 178 -27.57 -6.46 -8.71
N PHE A 179 -28.10 -7.52 -8.15
CA PHE A 179 -28.99 -7.48 -6.99
C PHE A 179 -28.58 -8.50 -5.95
N CYS A 180 -28.97 -8.21 -4.72
CA CYS A 180 -29.28 -9.26 -3.77
C CYS A 180 -30.62 -9.92 -4.15
N GLU A 181 -30.68 -11.22 -4.17
CA GLU A 181 -31.92 -11.97 -4.41
C GLU A 181 -32.91 -11.62 -3.29
N GLY A 182 -34.02 -10.96 -3.62
CA GLY A 182 -34.95 -10.41 -2.64
C GLY A 182 -35.35 -8.94 -2.89
N GLY A 183 -34.57 -8.21 -3.66
CA GLY A 183 -35.00 -6.99 -4.35
C GLY A 183 -35.04 -5.70 -3.53
N LEU A 184 -34.46 -5.66 -2.32
CA LEU A 184 -34.48 -4.46 -1.47
C LEU A 184 -33.40 -3.44 -1.88
N ILE A 185 -32.23 -3.90 -2.32
CA ILE A 185 -31.13 -3.04 -2.72
C ILE A 185 -30.67 -3.44 -4.11
N LYS A 186 -30.59 -2.48 -5.02
CA LYS A 186 -30.20 -2.69 -6.42
C LYS A 186 -29.01 -1.82 -6.73
N SER A 187 -28.06 -2.38 -7.46
CA SER A 187 -27.07 -1.55 -8.13
C SER A 187 -27.76 -0.52 -9.04
N VAL A 188 -27.15 0.65 -9.16
CA VAL A 188 -27.66 1.72 -10.02
C VAL A 188 -26.75 1.82 -11.24
N ARG A 189 -27.37 1.80 -12.43
CA ARG A 189 -26.62 1.93 -13.68
C ARG A 189 -25.70 3.14 -13.64
N ASP A 190 -24.47 2.92 -14.12
CA ASP A 190 -23.40 3.92 -14.20
C ASP A 190 -22.80 4.35 -12.84
N ALA A 191 -23.19 3.66 -11.73
CA ALA A 191 -22.49 3.79 -10.44
C ALA A 191 -21.17 2.97 -10.47
N ASP A 192 -20.22 3.41 -11.30
CA ASP A 192 -18.94 2.77 -11.58
C ASP A 192 -17.89 3.81 -12.03
N VAL A 193 -16.72 3.36 -12.52
CA VAL A 193 -15.65 4.23 -13.04
C VAL A 193 -15.70 4.44 -14.56
N GLN A 194 -16.79 4.05 -15.27
CA GLN A 194 -17.03 4.27 -16.69
C GLN A 194 -15.94 3.72 -17.62
N CYS A 195 -15.40 2.54 -17.31
CA CYS A 195 -14.27 1.95 -18.03
C CYS A 195 -14.55 1.70 -19.52
N GLU A 196 -15.79 1.30 -19.91
CA GLU A 196 -16.11 1.00 -21.32
C GLU A 196 -15.81 2.18 -22.25
N GLY A 197 -16.10 3.41 -21.81
CA GLY A 197 -15.79 4.63 -22.57
C GLY A 197 -14.31 4.96 -22.60
N ALA A 198 -13.60 4.67 -21.51
CA ALA A 198 -12.16 4.90 -21.40
C ALA A 198 -11.36 3.91 -22.25
N TRP A 199 -11.70 2.62 -22.24
CA TRP A 199 -11.01 1.57 -23.00
C TRP A 199 -11.10 1.75 -24.53
N GLN A 200 -12.09 2.51 -25.03
CA GLN A 200 -12.12 2.91 -26.45
C GLN A 200 -11.00 3.90 -26.83
N ARG A 201 -10.31 4.48 -25.85
CA ARG A 201 -9.25 5.48 -26.04
C ARG A 201 -7.87 4.94 -25.71
N SER A 202 -7.74 4.25 -24.58
CA SER A 202 -6.53 3.57 -24.11
C SER A 202 -6.94 2.46 -23.15
N THR A 203 -6.20 1.37 -23.13
CA THR A 203 -6.36 0.26 -22.17
C THR A 203 -5.19 0.17 -21.19
N GLY A 204 -4.23 1.09 -21.28
CA GLY A 204 -2.99 1.12 -20.50
C GLY A 204 -1.76 1.11 -21.40
N ASN A 205 -0.60 1.40 -20.80
CA ASN A 205 0.69 1.46 -21.50
C ASN A 205 1.79 0.96 -20.56
N GLU A 206 2.62 0.03 -21.04
CA GLU A 206 3.71 -0.59 -20.26
C GLU A 206 4.80 0.38 -19.79
N GLN A 207 4.87 1.58 -20.36
CA GLN A 207 5.78 2.64 -19.90
C GLN A 207 5.31 3.34 -18.63
N VAL A 208 4.04 3.14 -18.23
CA VAL A 208 3.47 3.72 -17.02
C VAL A 208 3.59 2.71 -15.88
N ILE A 209 4.26 3.11 -14.81
CA ILE A 209 4.50 2.26 -13.65
C ILE A 209 3.72 2.82 -12.46
N VAL A 210 2.94 1.95 -11.81
CA VAL A 210 2.27 2.21 -10.54
C VAL A 210 2.99 1.44 -9.44
N ALA A 211 3.53 2.15 -8.45
CA ALA A 211 4.09 1.52 -7.26
C ALA A 211 2.97 1.23 -6.25
N VAL A 212 2.79 -0.02 -5.90
CA VAL A 212 1.83 -0.48 -4.90
C VAL A 212 2.55 -0.64 -3.55
N LEU A 213 2.32 0.31 -2.64
CA LEU A 213 2.85 0.29 -1.28
C LEU A 213 1.84 -0.43 -0.37
N ASP A 214 2.01 -1.74 -0.15
CA ASP A 214 0.99 -2.57 0.51
C ASP A 214 1.60 -3.85 1.12
N GLU A 215 0.77 -4.87 1.38
CA GLU A 215 1.22 -6.25 1.53
C GLU A 215 1.90 -6.75 0.25
N GLY A 216 2.54 -7.91 0.32
CA GLY A 216 3.11 -8.55 -0.85
C GLY A 216 2.06 -8.88 -1.91
N VAL A 217 2.39 -8.64 -3.18
CA VAL A 217 1.57 -9.01 -4.34
C VAL A 217 1.97 -10.41 -4.82
N PHE A 218 1.01 -11.25 -5.16
CA PHE A 218 1.27 -12.54 -5.79
C PHE A 218 1.70 -12.35 -7.25
N VAL A 219 2.98 -12.09 -7.46
CA VAL A 219 3.58 -11.73 -8.76
C VAL A 219 3.44 -12.81 -9.85
N ASP A 220 3.25 -14.08 -9.46
CA ASP A 220 3.00 -15.19 -10.39
C ASP A 220 1.51 -15.47 -10.64
N HIS A 221 0.60 -14.62 -10.13
CA HIS A 221 -0.84 -14.77 -10.38
C HIS A 221 -1.12 -14.74 -11.90
N PRO A 222 -1.87 -15.71 -12.45
CA PRO A 222 -2.09 -15.81 -13.91
C PRO A 222 -2.60 -14.52 -14.55
N ASP A 223 -3.39 -13.77 -13.81
CA ASP A 223 -4.05 -12.54 -14.27
C ASP A 223 -3.27 -11.25 -13.92
N LEU A 224 -2.11 -11.35 -13.25
CA LEU A 224 -1.25 -10.21 -12.93
C LEU A 224 0.11 -10.27 -13.60
N LYS A 225 0.66 -11.47 -13.74
CA LYS A 225 2.05 -11.74 -14.06
C LYS A 225 2.63 -10.94 -15.23
N ALA A 226 1.86 -10.76 -16.31
CA ALA A 226 2.34 -10.07 -17.50
C ALA A 226 2.43 -8.54 -17.30
N ASN A 227 1.71 -8.00 -16.30
CA ASN A 227 1.72 -6.60 -15.95
C ASN A 227 2.53 -6.28 -14.68
N ILE A 228 3.23 -7.27 -14.10
CA ILE A 228 4.19 -7.00 -13.04
C ILE A 228 5.44 -6.32 -13.63
N TRP A 229 5.88 -5.25 -12.97
CA TRP A 229 7.12 -4.57 -13.31
C TRP A 229 8.33 -5.48 -13.14
N VAL A 230 9.32 -5.28 -14.01
CA VAL A 230 10.57 -6.04 -13.97
C VAL A 230 11.73 -5.06 -13.99
N ASN A 231 12.59 -5.12 -12.96
CA ASN A 231 13.90 -4.51 -13.00
C ASN A 231 14.80 -5.37 -13.91
N GLU A 232 15.03 -4.90 -15.14
CA GLU A 232 15.82 -5.66 -16.13
C GLU A 232 17.32 -5.62 -15.84
N ASP A 233 17.78 -4.68 -15.00
CA ASP A 233 19.18 -4.56 -14.59
C ASP A 233 19.53 -5.58 -13.48
N GLU A 234 18.52 -6.20 -12.85
CA GLU A 234 18.69 -7.27 -11.88
C GLU A 234 18.78 -8.66 -12.51
N VAL A 235 19.79 -9.42 -12.10
CA VAL A 235 19.99 -10.80 -12.57
C VAL A 235 18.99 -11.74 -11.90
N TRP A 236 18.21 -12.47 -12.69
CA TRP A 236 17.23 -13.43 -12.21
C TRP A 236 17.79 -14.38 -11.14
N ARG A 237 17.18 -14.40 -9.97
CA ARG A 237 17.59 -15.20 -8.79
C ARG A 237 18.95 -14.81 -8.19
N SER A 238 19.55 -13.71 -8.56
CA SER A 238 20.64 -13.12 -7.80
C SER A 238 20.14 -12.64 -6.44
N ARG A 239 21.05 -12.58 -5.48
CA ARG A 239 20.88 -11.93 -4.19
C ARG A 239 21.82 -10.73 -4.04
N ASP A 240 22.53 -10.42 -5.13
CA ASP A 240 23.41 -9.28 -5.19
C ASP A 240 22.60 -8.08 -5.69
N ASP A 241 23.00 -6.90 -5.33
CA ASP A 241 22.55 -5.64 -5.89
C ASP A 241 23.33 -5.43 -7.20
N ASN A 242 22.69 -5.73 -8.33
CA ASN A 242 23.37 -5.76 -9.62
C ASN A 242 23.38 -4.40 -10.32
N ASP A 243 22.42 -3.52 -10.00
CA ASP A 243 22.31 -2.16 -10.55
C ASP A 243 22.87 -1.08 -9.60
N GLY A 244 23.25 -1.46 -8.38
CA GLY A 244 23.88 -0.57 -7.41
C GLY A 244 22.93 0.45 -6.79
N ASN A 245 21.62 0.13 -6.72
CA ASN A 245 20.59 1.01 -6.19
C ASN A 245 20.43 0.89 -4.65
N GLY A 246 21.11 -0.06 -4.00
CA GLY A 246 21.04 -0.35 -2.58
C GLY A 246 19.99 -1.39 -2.20
N TYR A 247 19.30 -2.03 -3.16
CA TYR A 247 18.21 -2.98 -2.94
C TYR A 247 18.44 -4.30 -3.67
N ALA A 248 19.23 -5.16 -3.07
CA ALA A 248 19.68 -6.42 -3.67
C ALA A 248 18.52 -7.34 -4.10
N GLY A 249 18.52 -7.74 -5.37
CA GLY A 249 17.60 -8.72 -5.94
C GLY A 249 16.16 -8.22 -6.16
N ASP A 250 15.96 -6.93 -6.32
CA ASP A 250 14.68 -6.22 -6.42
C ASP A 250 13.98 -6.35 -7.79
N ARG A 251 14.00 -7.55 -8.36
CA ARG A 251 13.52 -7.78 -9.73
C ARG A 251 12.06 -7.39 -9.99
N HIS A 252 11.17 -7.50 -9.01
CA HIS A 252 9.74 -7.13 -9.13
C HIS A 252 9.35 -6.01 -8.15
N GLY A 253 10.34 -5.37 -7.56
CA GLY A 253 10.21 -4.48 -6.43
C GLY A 253 10.87 -5.07 -5.20
N TYR A 254 10.57 -4.54 -4.02
CA TYR A 254 11.31 -4.87 -2.81
C TYR A 254 10.41 -5.03 -1.58
N ASN A 255 10.78 -5.94 -0.68
CA ASN A 255 10.16 -6.09 0.63
C ASN A 255 10.95 -5.25 1.66
N PHE A 256 10.46 -4.07 1.97
CA PHE A 256 11.09 -3.09 2.87
C PHE A 256 11.00 -3.49 4.34
N VAL A 257 10.07 -4.37 4.70
CA VAL A 257 9.94 -4.90 6.08
C VAL A 257 11.04 -5.91 6.38
N LYS A 258 11.34 -6.78 5.40
CA LYS A 258 12.34 -7.86 5.53
C LYS A 258 13.68 -7.51 4.90
N SER A 259 13.83 -6.32 4.32
CA SER A 259 15.01 -5.88 3.57
C SER A 259 15.46 -6.93 2.55
N SER A 260 14.57 -7.29 1.62
CA SER A 260 14.77 -8.39 0.67
C SER A 260 14.08 -8.16 -0.66
N GLY A 261 14.73 -8.50 -1.78
CA GLY A 261 14.10 -8.57 -3.10
C GLY A 261 13.07 -9.70 -3.26
N VAL A 262 12.89 -10.55 -2.25
CA VAL A 262 11.85 -11.59 -2.26
C VAL A 262 10.54 -11.01 -1.74
N ILE A 263 9.58 -10.86 -2.65
CA ILE A 263 8.22 -10.47 -2.29
C ILE A 263 7.53 -11.63 -1.58
N SER A 264 6.99 -11.38 -0.38
CA SER A 264 6.35 -12.36 0.47
C SER A 264 4.84 -12.06 0.51
N TRP A 265 4.07 -12.76 -0.32
CA TRP A 265 2.64 -12.56 -0.52
C TRP A 265 1.76 -13.52 0.30
N ASN A 266 2.37 -14.46 1.02
CA ASN A 266 1.69 -15.53 1.75
C ASN A 266 2.16 -15.64 3.20
N ASP A 267 2.62 -14.57 3.78
CA ASP A 267 2.96 -14.52 5.20
C ASP A 267 1.72 -14.79 6.06
N VAL A 268 1.92 -15.41 7.22
CA VAL A 268 0.82 -15.66 8.16
C VAL A 268 0.19 -14.32 8.55
N ASN A 269 -1.13 -14.22 8.44
CA ASN A 269 -1.97 -13.02 8.61
C ASN A 269 -1.94 -11.98 7.49
N ASP A 270 -1.25 -12.23 6.39
CA ASP A 270 -1.52 -11.45 5.19
C ASP A 270 -2.91 -11.81 4.65
N SER A 271 -3.65 -10.79 4.26
CA SER A 271 -5.03 -10.93 3.78
C SER A 271 -5.14 -11.09 2.27
N GLY A 272 -4.03 -10.91 1.55
CA GLY A 272 -3.99 -10.80 0.10
C GLY A 272 -4.34 -9.41 -0.41
N HIS A 273 -4.38 -8.40 0.48
CA HIS A 273 -4.80 -7.04 0.21
C HIS A 273 -3.97 -6.40 -0.92
N GLY A 274 -2.65 -6.49 -0.89
CA GLY A 274 -1.80 -5.95 -1.97
C GLY A 274 -2.07 -6.60 -3.34
N SER A 275 -2.37 -7.92 -3.38
CA SER A 275 -2.77 -8.59 -4.63
C SER A 275 -4.13 -8.09 -5.12
N HIS A 276 -5.07 -7.84 -4.21
CA HIS A 276 -6.39 -7.32 -4.54
C HIS A 276 -6.31 -5.90 -5.11
N VAL A 277 -5.56 -5.03 -4.48
CA VAL A 277 -5.27 -3.66 -4.95
C VAL A 277 -4.62 -3.67 -6.34
N ALA A 278 -3.60 -4.50 -6.54
CA ALA A 278 -2.92 -4.63 -7.84
C ALA A 278 -3.87 -5.08 -8.97
N GLY A 279 -4.80 -6.00 -8.67
CA GLY A 279 -5.77 -6.51 -9.61
C GLY A 279 -6.76 -5.45 -10.10
N VAL A 280 -7.22 -4.55 -9.24
CA VAL A 280 -8.09 -3.42 -9.63
C VAL A 280 -7.39 -2.51 -10.64
N ILE A 281 -6.09 -2.27 -10.46
CA ILE A 281 -5.30 -1.36 -11.30
C ILE A 281 -5.00 -2.00 -12.66
N SER A 282 -4.41 -3.21 -12.65
CA SER A 282 -3.73 -3.76 -13.82
C SER A 282 -3.74 -5.30 -13.91
N ALA A 283 -4.83 -5.99 -13.49
CA ALA A 283 -5.08 -7.35 -13.98
C ALA A 283 -5.10 -7.33 -15.51
N VAL A 284 -4.62 -8.39 -16.15
CA VAL A 284 -4.43 -8.41 -17.61
C VAL A 284 -5.78 -8.46 -18.31
N ASN A 285 -6.20 -7.38 -18.94
CA ASN A 285 -7.44 -7.30 -19.68
C ASN A 285 -7.41 -8.19 -20.93
N ASN A 286 -8.58 -8.67 -21.33
CA ASN A 286 -8.81 -9.34 -22.60
C ASN A 286 -7.91 -10.57 -22.83
N ASN A 287 -7.51 -11.24 -21.75
CA ASN A 287 -6.71 -12.47 -21.79
C ASN A 287 -7.59 -13.75 -21.70
N GLY A 288 -8.89 -13.60 -21.52
CA GLY A 288 -9.84 -14.71 -21.35
C GLY A 288 -9.73 -15.43 -20.01
N VAL A 289 -9.10 -14.82 -19.02
CA VAL A 289 -8.85 -15.36 -17.67
C VAL A 289 -9.40 -14.38 -16.63
N GLY A 290 -10.14 -14.85 -15.66
CA GLY A 290 -10.52 -14.13 -14.44
C GLY A 290 -11.21 -12.79 -14.67
N ILE A 291 -10.56 -11.70 -14.26
CA ILE A 291 -11.12 -10.35 -14.15
C ILE A 291 -10.54 -9.40 -15.19
N SER A 292 -11.27 -8.29 -15.42
CA SER A 292 -10.71 -7.09 -16.06
C SER A 292 -10.22 -6.10 -15.01
N SER A 293 -9.44 -5.11 -15.44
CA SER A 293 -8.93 -4.01 -14.61
C SER A 293 -9.01 -2.68 -15.37
N ILE A 294 -8.72 -1.57 -14.70
CA ILE A 294 -8.83 -0.25 -15.31
C ILE A 294 -7.79 -0.05 -16.42
N ALA A 295 -6.54 -0.48 -16.20
CA ALA A 295 -5.40 -0.20 -17.07
C ALA A 295 -4.59 -1.46 -17.45
N GLY A 296 -5.26 -2.61 -17.58
CA GLY A 296 -4.64 -3.93 -17.76
C GLY A 296 -4.16 -4.26 -19.17
N GLY A 297 -4.26 -3.33 -20.14
CA GLY A 297 -3.79 -3.52 -21.51
C GLY A 297 -4.80 -4.23 -22.42
N SER A 298 -4.29 -4.82 -23.51
CA SER A 298 -5.09 -5.43 -24.59
C SER A 298 -5.06 -6.98 -24.58
N GLY A 299 -4.43 -7.60 -23.60
CA GLY A 299 -4.21 -9.05 -23.53
C GLY A 299 -2.79 -9.48 -23.91
N ALA A 300 -1.98 -8.53 -24.37
CA ALA A 300 -0.58 -8.78 -24.78
C ALA A 300 0.45 -8.55 -23.67
N GLY A 301 0.02 -8.23 -22.44
CA GLY A 301 0.93 -7.81 -21.36
C GLY A 301 1.44 -6.38 -21.54
N ASP A 302 0.70 -5.57 -22.26
CA ASP A 302 0.98 -4.18 -22.61
C ASP A 302 0.27 -3.16 -21.70
N GLY A 303 -0.32 -3.64 -20.61
CA GLY A 303 -0.92 -2.81 -19.56
C GLY A 303 0.10 -2.06 -18.72
N VAL A 304 -0.42 -1.21 -17.86
CA VAL A 304 0.34 -0.50 -16.84
C VAL A 304 1.10 -1.49 -15.96
N LYS A 305 2.34 -1.18 -15.59
CA LYS A 305 3.19 -2.07 -14.79
C LYS A 305 3.02 -1.82 -13.30
N ILE A 306 2.88 -2.90 -12.54
CA ILE A 306 2.80 -2.89 -11.07
C ILE A 306 4.19 -3.14 -10.49
N MET A 307 4.76 -2.14 -9.82
CA MET A 307 5.97 -2.25 -9.02
C MET A 307 5.58 -2.57 -7.58
N VAL A 308 6.07 -3.68 -7.03
CA VAL A 308 5.70 -4.12 -5.70
C VAL A 308 6.61 -3.49 -4.65
N CYS A 309 6.08 -2.58 -3.87
CA CYS A 309 6.76 -1.97 -2.73
C CYS A 309 6.16 -2.53 -1.44
N GLN A 310 6.61 -3.72 -1.00
CA GLN A 310 6.01 -4.38 0.16
C GLN A 310 6.41 -3.68 1.45
N ILE A 311 5.45 -3.02 2.09
CA ILE A 311 5.62 -2.30 3.37
C ILE A 311 4.90 -2.98 4.54
N PHE A 312 4.07 -3.99 4.30
CA PHE A 312 3.44 -4.83 5.33
C PHE A 312 3.79 -6.30 5.11
N SER A 313 4.04 -7.02 6.19
CA SER A 313 4.42 -8.44 6.14
C SER A 313 4.01 -9.17 7.42
N GLY A 314 3.02 -10.03 7.32
CA GLY A 314 2.57 -10.88 8.42
C GLY A 314 2.20 -10.12 9.70
N TYR A 315 2.71 -10.60 10.82
CA TYR A 315 2.55 -9.94 12.14
C TYR A 315 3.47 -8.73 12.35
N THR A 316 4.52 -8.59 11.56
CA THR A 316 5.56 -7.58 11.80
C THR A 316 5.02 -6.15 11.60
N GLY A 317 3.92 -6.00 10.84
CA GLY A 317 3.40 -4.67 10.49
C GLY A 317 4.37 -3.92 9.58
N SER A 318 4.51 -2.62 9.81
CA SER A 318 5.43 -1.72 9.10
C SER A 318 6.02 -0.69 10.07
N ASN A 319 6.95 0.12 9.56
CA ASN A 319 7.47 1.28 10.25
C ASN A 319 7.76 2.43 9.27
N ALA A 320 8.00 3.61 9.80
CA ALA A 320 8.23 4.81 9.00
C ALA A 320 9.40 4.65 8.03
N LEU A 321 10.51 4.00 8.44
CA LEU A 321 11.67 3.78 7.55
C LEU A 321 11.33 2.89 6.35
N ALA A 322 10.55 1.83 6.55
CA ALA A 322 10.12 0.96 5.46
C ALA A 322 9.30 1.75 4.43
N VAL A 323 8.37 2.58 4.91
CA VAL A 323 7.50 3.40 4.06
C VAL A 323 8.29 4.44 3.26
N VAL A 324 9.14 5.24 3.90
CA VAL A 324 9.86 6.32 3.21
C VAL A 324 10.90 5.78 2.22
N ARG A 325 11.55 4.66 2.56
CA ARG A 325 12.45 3.95 1.63
C ARG A 325 11.68 3.45 0.41
N ALA A 326 10.49 2.91 0.59
CA ALA A 326 9.61 2.45 -0.50
C ALA A 326 9.18 3.60 -1.42
N ILE A 327 8.83 4.76 -0.86
CA ILE A 327 8.43 5.95 -1.61
C ILE A 327 9.59 6.44 -2.51
N LYS A 328 10.80 6.60 -1.92
CA LYS A 328 11.96 7.03 -2.71
C LYS A 328 12.36 6.00 -3.77
N TYR A 329 12.39 4.71 -3.40
CA TYR A 329 12.65 3.62 -4.34
C TYR A 329 11.70 3.64 -5.54
N ALA A 330 10.40 3.84 -5.30
CA ALA A 330 9.40 3.94 -6.35
C ALA A 330 9.72 5.08 -7.34
N ALA A 331 10.05 6.27 -6.82
CA ALA A 331 10.43 7.42 -7.63
C ALA A 331 11.70 7.16 -8.46
N ASP A 332 12.72 6.54 -7.85
CA ASP A 332 14.02 6.30 -8.47
C ASP A 332 13.96 5.25 -9.58
N ASN A 333 13.02 4.31 -9.47
CA ASN A 333 12.83 3.23 -10.43
C ASN A 333 11.67 3.49 -11.43
N GLY A 334 11.24 4.75 -11.55
CA GLY A 334 10.38 5.21 -12.64
C GLY A 334 8.87 5.08 -12.41
N ALA A 335 8.41 4.75 -11.20
CA ALA A 335 6.99 4.83 -10.89
C ALA A 335 6.50 6.28 -10.96
N VAL A 336 5.32 6.48 -11.54
CA VAL A 336 4.70 7.80 -11.70
C VAL A 336 3.38 7.94 -10.95
N VAL A 337 2.85 6.83 -10.45
CA VAL A 337 1.69 6.78 -9.55
C VAL A 337 2.10 6.00 -8.31
N LEU A 338 1.89 6.61 -7.14
CA LEU A 338 2.07 5.98 -5.84
C LEU A 338 0.69 5.57 -5.31
N GLN A 339 0.45 4.28 -5.21
CA GLN A 339 -0.78 3.69 -4.72
C GLN A 339 -0.62 3.35 -3.25
N CYS A 340 -1.37 4.05 -2.38
CA CYS A 340 -1.27 3.95 -0.93
C CYS A 340 -2.64 3.62 -0.32
N SER A 341 -2.97 2.32 -0.23
CA SER A 341 -4.17 1.86 0.48
C SER A 341 -3.93 1.74 2.00
N TRP A 342 -3.32 2.77 2.57
CA TRP A 342 -2.98 2.90 3.99
C TRP A 342 -2.94 4.39 4.38
N GLY A 343 -2.89 4.67 5.68
CA GLY A 343 -2.78 6.00 6.25
C GLY A 343 -2.89 5.95 7.77
N TYR A 344 -2.83 7.10 8.41
CA TYR A 344 -3.13 7.22 9.84
C TYR A 344 -4.63 7.26 10.06
N VAL A 345 -5.07 6.78 11.23
CA VAL A 345 -6.46 6.96 11.68
C VAL A 345 -6.81 8.45 11.62
N SER A 346 -8.01 8.77 11.16
CA SER A 346 -8.45 10.17 11.07
C SER A 346 -8.29 10.91 12.41
N GLY A 347 -7.77 12.14 12.38
CA GLY A 347 -7.73 13.01 13.57
C GLY A 347 -9.11 13.40 14.10
N ALA A 348 -10.19 13.06 13.37
CA ALA A 348 -11.58 13.25 13.78
C ALA A 348 -12.31 11.92 14.08
N ALA A 349 -11.60 10.78 14.09
CA ALA A 349 -12.19 9.48 14.36
C ALA A 349 -12.68 9.36 15.80
N ASN A 350 -13.69 8.49 16.01
CA ASN A 350 -14.18 8.15 17.33
C ASN A 350 -13.13 7.30 18.08
N THR A 351 -12.57 7.83 19.15
CA THR A 351 -11.53 7.16 19.94
C THR A 351 -12.00 5.90 20.67
N TYR A 352 -13.29 5.77 20.93
CA TYR A 352 -13.84 4.57 21.55
C TYR A 352 -13.75 3.36 20.62
N ASP A 353 -14.02 3.56 19.32
CA ASP A 353 -14.05 2.47 18.34
C ASP A 353 -12.66 2.23 17.71
N TRP A 354 -11.86 3.28 17.55
CA TRP A 354 -10.62 3.26 16.75
C TRP A 354 -9.34 3.45 17.57
N GLY A 355 -9.46 3.79 18.86
CA GLY A 355 -8.31 4.04 19.73
C GLY A 355 -7.71 5.42 19.52
N GLU A 356 -6.39 5.49 19.40
CA GLU A 356 -5.67 6.74 19.26
C GLU A 356 -5.90 7.36 17.88
N GLN A 357 -6.25 8.66 17.87
CA GLN A 357 -6.39 9.44 16.65
C GLN A 357 -5.00 9.73 16.04
N GLY A 358 -4.96 9.85 14.72
CA GLY A 358 -3.82 10.38 14.00
C GLY A 358 -3.82 11.91 13.99
N PHE A 359 -3.20 12.49 12.97
CA PHE A 359 -3.04 13.94 12.85
C PHE A 359 -4.38 14.63 12.49
N ALA A 360 -4.64 15.79 13.10
CA ALA A 360 -5.85 16.57 12.90
C ALA A 360 -5.65 17.77 11.95
N SER A 361 -4.39 18.10 11.61
CA SER A 361 -4.06 19.18 10.67
C SER A 361 -2.79 18.87 9.87
N GLN A 362 -2.62 19.62 8.79
CA GLN A 362 -1.41 19.59 7.95
C GLN A 362 -0.17 19.90 8.77
N GLU A 363 -0.24 20.96 9.59
CA GLU A 363 0.89 21.40 10.42
C GLU A 363 1.30 20.35 11.45
N GLU A 364 0.32 19.64 12.03
CA GLU A 364 0.60 18.54 12.97
C GLU A 364 1.29 17.37 12.27
N TRP A 365 0.81 17.01 11.07
CA TRP A 365 1.42 15.93 10.29
C TRP A 365 2.83 16.30 9.82
N GLU A 366 3.03 17.48 9.25
CA GLU A 366 4.35 17.93 8.78
C GLU A 366 5.37 18.04 9.91
N ALA A 367 4.93 18.51 11.08
CA ALA A 367 5.79 18.58 12.27
C ALA A 367 6.02 17.21 12.90
N GLY A 368 5.01 16.35 12.85
CA GLY A 368 5.03 15.04 13.48
C GLY A 368 5.64 13.93 12.62
N ALA A 369 5.70 14.07 11.29
CA ALA A 369 6.25 13.09 10.36
C ALA A 369 7.10 13.76 9.25
N PRO A 370 8.11 14.55 9.59
CA PRO A 370 8.86 15.37 8.63
C PRO A 370 9.67 14.55 7.62
N LEU A 371 10.08 13.34 7.97
CA LEU A 371 10.75 12.42 7.05
C LEU A 371 9.77 11.89 5.99
N GLU A 372 8.55 11.51 6.39
CA GLU A 372 7.50 11.04 5.47
C GLU A 372 7.13 12.14 4.46
N LYS A 373 6.92 13.37 4.95
CA LYS A 373 6.69 14.54 4.08
C LYS A 373 7.83 14.73 3.08
N SER A 374 9.09 14.65 3.56
CA SER A 374 10.26 14.81 2.68
C SER A 374 10.34 13.74 1.59
N ALA A 375 9.98 12.49 1.90
CA ALA A 375 9.95 11.40 0.93
C ALA A 375 8.82 11.55 -0.09
N LEU A 376 7.63 11.97 0.36
CA LEU A 376 6.49 12.23 -0.52
C LEU A 376 6.74 13.44 -1.43
N ASP A 377 7.36 14.52 -0.93
CA ASP A 377 7.79 15.65 -1.75
C ASP A 377 8.80 15.22 -2.82
N TYR A 378 9.73 14.34 -2.44
CA TYR A 378 10.66 13.78 -3.41
C TYR A 378 9.92 13.02 -4.52
N PHE A 379 8.93 12.20 -4.20
CA PHE A 379 8.14 11.47 -5.19
C PHE A 379 7.36 12.42 -6.10
N THR A 380 6.63 13.36 -5.54
CA THR A 380 5.79 14.28 -6.32
C THR A 380 6.59 15.17 -7.27
N HIS A 381 7.83 15.53 -6.89
CA HIS A 381 8.67 16.41 -7.71
C HIS A 381 9.66 15.68 -8.62
N ASN A 382 10.11 14.48 -8.24
CA ASN A 382 11.23 13.81 -8.91
C ASN A 382 10.89 12.45 -9.53
N ALA A 383 9.70 11.91 -9.33
CA ALA A 383 9.26 10.70 -10.02
C ALA A 383 9.12 10.94 -11.53
N GLY A 384 9.13 9.87 -12.29
CA GLY A 384 9.10 9.95 -13.75
C GLY A 384 10.41 10.43 -14.36
N SER A 385 10.31 11.00 -15.54
CA SER A 385 11.48 11.47 -16.31
C SER A 385 11.07 12.65 -17.19
N PRO A 386 11.95 13.64 -17.39
CA PRO A 386 11.71 14.74 -18.33
C PRO A 386 11.42 14.28 -19.77
N ASN A 387 11.82 13.06 -20.11
CA ASN A 387 11.57 12.45 -21.41
C ASN A 387 10.42 11.42 -21.39
N GLY A 388 9.83 11.18 -20.23
CA GLY A 388 8.69 10.28 -20.04
C GLY A 388 7.34 10.97 -20.27
N PRO A 389 6.23 10.26 -20.05
CA PRO A 389 4.88 10.79 -20.27
C PRO A 389 4.45 11.84 -19.23
N ILE A 390 5.10 11.88 -18.09
CA ILE A 390 4.82 12.81 -16.99
C ILE A 390 6.10 13.20 -16.27
N GLU A 391 6.18 14.44 -15.79
CA GLU A 391 7.19 14.96 -14.89
C GLU A 391 6.60 15.10 -13.48
N GLY A 392 7.29 14.54 -12.50
CA GLY A 392 6.78 14.36 -11.15
C GLY A 392 5.86 13.13 -11.03
N GLY A 393 5.38 12.85 -9.83
CA GLY A 393 4.51 11.71 -9.51
C GLY A 393 3.22 12.10 -8.83
N VAL A 394 2.18 11.28 -8.98
CA VAL A 394 0.88 11.44 -8.32
C VAL A 394 0.79 10.46 -7.16
N ALA A 395 0.66 10.97 -5.93
CA ALA A 395 0.44 10.16 -4.74
C ALA A 395 -1.06 10.09 -4.41
N ILE A 396 -1.58 8.87 -4.28
CA ILE A 396 -3.02 8.60 -4.09
C ILE A 396 -3.20 7.72 -2.86
N PHE A 397 -4.04 8.18 -1.94
CA PHE A 397 -4.25 7.55 -0.63
C PHE A 397 -5.70 7.16 -0.41
N ALA A 398 -5.91 6.06 0.30
CA ALA A 398 -7.20 5.74 0.88
C ALA A 398 -7.59 6.78 1.94
N GLY A 399 -8.84 7.24 1.93
CA GLY A 399 -9.31 8.29 2.83
C GLY A 399 -9.52 7.84 4.29
N GLY A 400 -9.59 6.51 4.52
CA GLY A 400 -9.84 5.90 5.84
C GLY A 400 -11.25 5.35 6.00
N ASN A 401 -11.43 4.46 6.99
CA ASN A 401 -12.63 3.63 7.16
C ASN A 401 -13.27 3.83 8.56
N GLU A 402 -13.15 5.02 9.13
CA GLU A 402 -13.60 5.34 10.49
C GLU A 402 -14.97 6.02 10.53
N SER A 403 -15.66 6.18 9.37
CA SER A 403 -16.89 6.99 9.26
C SER A 403 -16.71 8.41 9.80
N ALA A 404 -15.49 8.94 9.69
CA ALA A 404 -15.09 10.21 10.27
C ALA A 404 -15.28 11.39 9.28
N PRO A 405 -15.58 12.63 9.76
CA PRO A 405 -15.80 13.80 8.92
C PRO A 405 -14.47 14.43 8.41
N MET A 406 -13.40 13.65 8.34
CA MET A 406 -12.09 14.05 7.85
C MET A 406 -11.35 12.81 7.33
N ALA A 407 -10.63 12.95 6.22
CA ALA A 407 -9.73 11.92 5.74
C ALA A 407 -8.49 11.77 6.67
N GLY A 408 -7.83 10.61 6.63
CA GLY A 408 -6.56 10.38 7.32
C GLY A 408 -5.37 10.98 6.58
N TYR A 409 -4.34 11.43 7.32
CA TYR A 409 -3.05 11.79 6.73
C TYR A 409 -2.27 10.52 6.34
N PRO A 410 -1.37 10.60 5.36
CA PRO A 410 -0.97 11.76 4.53
C PRO A 410 -2.03 12.19 3.51
N GLY A 411 -3.00 11.33 3.17
CA GLY A 411 -3.99 11.58 2.12
C GLY A 411 -4.80 12.85 2.28
N ALA A 412 -5.05 13.29 3.53
CA ALA A 412 -5.77 14.52 3.83
C ALA A 412 -5.01 15.82 3.48
N SER A 413 -3.73 15.73 3.10
CA SER A 413 -2.96 16.86 2.61
C SER A 413 -3.47 17.35 1.25
N ASP A 414 -3.43 18.67 1.03
CA ASP A 414 -3.80 19.27 -0.25
C ASP A 414 -2.84 18.91 -1.40
N ASP A 415 -1.66 18.37 -1.07
CA ASP A 415 -0.63 17.95 -2.04
C ASP A 415 -0.91 16.58 -2.67
N TYR A 416 -1.86 15.80 -2.12
CA TYR A 416 -2.14 14.43 -2.55
C TYR A 416 -3.62 14.20 -2.82
N ILE A 417 -3.94 13.05 -3.43
CA ILE A 417 -5.31 12.67 -3.72
C ILE A 417 -5.80 11.69 -2.64
N SER A 418 -6.83 12.09 -1.88
CA SER A 418 -7.51 11.23 -0.92
C SER A 418 -8.82 10.70 -1.49
N VAL A 419 -9.06 9.40 -1.36
CA VAL A 419 -10.17 8.70 -1.99
C VAL A 419 -11.14 8.13 -0.96
N ALA A 420 -12.37 8.63 -0.98
CA ALA A 420 -13.50 8.07 -0.24
C ALA A 420 -14.16 6.91 -1.02
N ALA A 421 -14.93 6.07 -0.33
CA ALA A 421 -15.57 4.90 -0.91
C ALA A 421 -17.06 5.12 -1.21
N THR A 422 -17.52 4.59 -2.36
CA THR A 422 -18.94 4.51 -2.72
C THR A 422 -19.38 3.06 -2.88
N ALA A 423 -20.68 2.83 -2.62
CA ALA A 423 -21.39 1.59 -2.90
C ALA A 423 -21.90 1.56 -4.35
N ALA A 424 -22.47 0.43 -4.76
CA ALA A 424 -22.92 0.17 -6.13
C ALA A 424 -24.19 0.96 -6.57
N ASP A 425 -24.71 1.83 -5.71
CA ASP A 425 -25.90 2.66 -5.94
C ASP A 425 -25.63 4.17 -5.83
N PHE A 426 -24.36 4.61 -5.93
CA PHE A 426 -23.86 5.97 -5.73
C PHE A 426 -23.89 6.47 -4.29
N THR A 427 -24.35 5.71 -3.31
CA THR A 427 -24.28 6.15 -1.90
C THR A 427 -22.85 6.09 -1.38
N ALA A 428 -22.55 6.91 -0.39
CA ALA A 428 -21.30 6.78 0.36
C ALA A 428 -21.31 5.44 1.11
N ALA A 429 -20.20 4.71 1.09
CA ALA A 429 -20.06 3.50 1.89
C ALA A 429 -20.16 3.84 3.39
N THR A 430 -20.77 2.92 4.19
CA THR A 430 -21.07 3.17 5.61
C THR A 430 -19.86 3.47 6.46
N TYR A 431 -18.73 2.90 6.10
CA TYR A 431 -17.45 3.06 6.80
C TYR A 431 -16.60 4.25 6.33
N THR A 432 -16.89 4.84 5.16
CA THR A 432 -15.97 5.79 4.53
C THR A 432 -15.79 7.07 5.32
N ASN A 433 -14.56 7.54 5.41
CA ASN A 433 -14.30 8.93 5.80
C ASN A 433 -14.79 9.89 4.71
N TYR A 434 -15.16 11.12 5.11
CA TYR A 434 -15.77 12.12 4.24
C TYR A 434 -15.41 13.55 4.66
N GLY A 435 -15.66 14.52 3.81
CA GLY A 435 -15.52 15.94 4.15
C GLY A 435 -14.08 16.45 4.05
N LYS A 436 -13.52 16.98 5.14
CA LYS A 436 -12.21 17.63 5.12
C LYS A 436 -11.11 16.68 4.63
N GLY A 437 -10.30 17.14 3.67
CA GLY A 437 -9.17 16.39 3.11
C GLY A 437 -9.55 15.26 2.15
N THR A 438 -10.86 15.08 1.83
CA THR A 438 -11.29 14.14 0.80
C THR A 438 -11.30 14.82 -0.56
N SER A 439 -10.57 14.27 -1.54
CA SER A 439 -10.45 14.85 -2.89
C SER A 439 -11.49 14.31 -3.86
N VAL A 440 -11.75 13.00 -3.84
CA VAL A 440 -12.61 12.29 -4.78
C VAL A 440 -13.19 11.04 -4.11
N SER A 441 -14.25 10.47 -4.68
CA SER A 441 -14.78 9.16 -4.30
C SER A 441 -14.76 8.19 -5.47
N ALA A 442 -14.61 6.90 -5.17
CA ALA A 442 -14.60 5.82 -6.15
C ALA A 442 -15.24 4.56 -5.56
N PRO A 443 -15.56 3.53 -6.36
CA PRO A 443 -16.13 2.28 -5.88
C PRO A 443 -15.24 1.61 -4.83
N GLY A 444 -15.70 1.54 -3.58
CA GLY A 444 -15.04 0.81 -2.50
C GLY A 444 -15.83 -0.40 -2.05
N GLY A 445 -17.09 -0.49 -2.46
CA GLY A 445 -18.04 -1.50 -2.01
C GLY A 445 -18.63 -1.18 -0.65
N ASP A 446 -19.67 -1.90 -0.28
CA ASP A 446 -20.30 -1.85 1.04
C ASP A 446 -21.06 -3.15 1.31
N GLN A 447 -20.47 -4.01 2.11
CA GLN A 447 -21.07 -5.28 2.47
C GLN A 447 -22.29 -5.07 3.38
N ASP A 448 -22.22 -4.11 4.32
CA ASP A 448 -23.28 -3.87 5.30
C ASP A 448 -24.57 -3.38 4.64
N TYR A 449 -24.46 -2.64 3.54
CA TYR A 449 -25.62 -2.16 2.79
C TYR A 449 -26.44 -3.28 2.16
N TYR A 450 -25.81 -4.44 1.91
CA TYR A 450 -26.43 -5.63 1.29
C TYR A 450 -26.63 -6.77 2.29
N TYR A 451 -26.30 -6.55 3.57
CA TYR A 451 -26.23 -7.62 4.58
C TYR A 451 -27.57 -8.17 5.04
N ASP A 452 -28.69 -7.47 4.83
CA ASP A 452 -30.02 -7.89 5.28
C ASP A 452 -30.54 -9.17 4.56
N TYR A 453 -29.73 -9.78 3.70
CA TYR A 453 -30.09 -10.97 2.95
C TYR A 453 -29.03 -12.05 3.08
N VAL A 454 -29.07 -12.78 4.19
CA VAL A 454 -28.26 -13.98 4.41
C VAL A 454 -29.19 -15.18 4.34
N ASP A 455 -29.04 -16.06 3.35
CA ASP A 455 -29.53 -17.42 3.49
C ASP A 455 -28.40 -18.30 4.08
N GLU A 456 -28.77 -19.51 4.61
CA GLU A 456 -27.83 -20.39 5.31
C GLU A 456 -26.63 -20.83 4.45
N ASP A 457 -26.70 -20.68 3.12
CA ASP A 457 -25.70 -21.15 2.16
C ASP A 457 -24.99 -20.02 1.39
N HIS A 458 -25.46 -18.75 1.45
CA HIS A 458 -24.94 -17.66 0.63
C HIS A 458 -24.87 -16.35 1.41
N ASN A 459 -23.71 -15.70 1.36
CA ASN A 459 -23.54 -14.34 1.83
C ASN A 459 -23.66 -13.37 0.62
N PHE A 460 -24.84 -12.82 0.41
CA PHE A 460 -25.11 -11.94 -0.73
C PHE A 460 -24.48 -10.55 -0.60
N GLY A 461 -24.08 -10.13 0.61
CA GLY A 461 -23.35 -8.88 0.81
C GLY A 461 -22.06 -8.79 -0.01
N GLU A 462 -21.43 -9.92 -0.30
CA GLU A 462 -20.20 -9.98 -1.08
C GLU A 462 -20.31 -9.36 -2.49
N VAL A 463 -21.46 -9.44 -3.16
CA VAL A 463 -21.64 -8.85 -4.49
C VAL A 463 -21.66 -7.32 -4.46
N GLY A 464 -21.89 -6.72 -3.32
CA GLY A 464 -21.75 -5.28 -3.10
C GLY A 464 -20.31 -4.82 -2.93
N CYS A 465 -19.37 -5.75 -2.75
CA CYS A 465 -17.94 -5.48 -2.60
C CYS A 465 -17.22 -5.44 -3.96
N VAL A 466 -15.94 -5.08 -3.94
CA VAL A 466 -15.06 -5.04 -5.13
C VAL A 466 -14.45 -6.41 -5.36
N LEU A 467 -14.64 -6.97 -6.56
CA LEU A 467 -14.06 -8.24 -6.98
C LEU A 467 -12.68 -8.02 -7.60
N SER A 468 -11.64 -8.71 -7.10
CA SER A 468 -10.28 -8.62 -7.63
C SER A 468 -9.47 -9.90 -7.40
N THR A 469 -8.19 -9.88 -7.78
CA THR A 469 -7.25 -11.01 -7.64
C THR A 469 -6.86 -11.24 -6.18
N LEU A 470 -6.68 -12.49 -5.80
CA LEU A 470 -6.21 -12.92 -4.48
C LEU A 470 -5.16 -14.02 -4.60
N PRO A 471 -4.24 -14.15 -3.63
CA PRO A 471 -3.32 -15.28 -3.57
C PRO A 471 -4.07 -16.59 -3.26
N TYR A 472 -3.54 -17.72 -3.74
CA TYR A 472 -4.18 -19.03 -3.57
C TYR A 472 -4.29 -19.53 -2.13
N ASN A 473 -3.49 -19.00 -1.20
CA ASN A 473 -3.64 -19.29 0.24
C ASN A 473 -4.83 -18.56 0.88
N VAL A 474 -5.36 -17.54 0.23
CA VAL A 474 -6.56 -16.79 0.64
C VAL A 474 -7.79 -17.26 -0.11
N SER A 475 -7.68 -17.48 -1.43
CA SER A 475 -8.78 -17.94 -2.28
C SER A 475 -8.30 -19.01 -3.25
N GLU A 476 -8.90 -20.21 -3.21
CA GLU A 476 -8.55 -21.33 -4.10
C GLU A 476 -8.77 -20.99 -5.59
N SER A 477 -9.74 -20.12 -5.91
CA SER A 477 -9.97 -19.65 -7.28
C SER A 477 -8.94 -18.60 -7.74
N GLY A 478 -8.21 -17.97 -6.83
CA GLY A 478 -7.35 -16.82 -7.10
C GLY A 478 -8.08 -15.47 -7.12
N TYR A 479 -9.37 -15.43 -6.81
CA TYR A 479 -10.20 -14.22 -6.85
C TYR A 479 -11.09 -14.11 -5.62
N GLY A 480 -11.53 -12.88 -5.29
CA GLY A 480 -12.47 -12.66 -4.21
C GLY A 480 -12.84 -11.20 -4.03
N TYR A 481 -13.68 -10.97 -3.06
CA TYR A 481 -14.30 -9.70 -2.76
C TYR A 481 -13.69 -9.05 -1.54
N MET A 482 -13.46 -7.75 -1.60
CA MET A 482 -13.09 -6.91 -0.45
C MET A 482 -13.84 -5.58 -0.53
N GLU A 483 -13.94 -4.89 0.60
CA GLU A 483 -14.47 -3.54 0.69
C GLU A 483 -13.52 -2.61 1.44
N GLY A 484 -13.64 -1.32 1.22
CA GLY A 484 -12.84 -0.31 1.91
C GLY A 484 -12.47 0.87 1.00
N THR A 485 -12.08 1.98 1.61
CA THR A 485 -11.39 3.05 0.88
C THR A 485 -10.09 2.54 0.25
N SER A 486 -9.55 1.43 0.79
CA SER A 486 -8.45 0.66 0.20
C SER A 486 -8.75 0.07 -1.17
N MET A 487 -10.01 -0.22 -1.49
CA MET A 487 -10.45 -0.68 -2.82
C MET A 487 -10.86 0.49 -3.70
N ALA A 488 -11.34 1.59 -3.12
CA ALA A 488 -11.62 2.84 -3.85
C ALA A 488 -10.34 3.50 -4.38
N CYS A 489 -9.29 3.54 -3.58
CA CYS A 489 -8.00 4.13 -3.92
C CYS A 489 -7.38 3.57 -5.22
N PRO A 490 -7.26 2.25 -5.43
CA PRO A 490 -6.70 1.71 -6.65
C PRO A 490 -7.54 1.99 -7.91
N HIS A 491 -8.84 2.27 -7.79
CA HIS A 491 -9.62 2.75 -8.92
C HIS A 491 -9.10 4.10 -9.41
N VAL A 492 -8.85 5.04 -8.50
CA VAL A 492 -8.31 6.35 -8.85
C VAL A 492 -6.88 6.23 -9.38
N SER A 493 -6.05 5.36 -8.79
CA SER A 493 -4.70 5.08 -9.28
C SER A 493 -4.71 4.48 -10.69
N GLY A 494 -5.62 3.55 -10.97
CA GLY A 494 -5.82 2.99 -12.30
C GLY A 494 -6.28 4.03 -13.32
N VAL A 495 -7.21 4.91 -12.94
CA VAL A 495 -7.69 6.01 -13.80
C VAL A 495 -6.56 7.02 -14.08
N ALA A 496 -5.78 7.40 -13.06
CA ALA A 496 -4.61 8.28 -13.24
C ALA A 496 -3.59 7.63 -14.20
N ALA A 497 -3.25 6.37 -13.99
CA ALA A 497 -2.34 5.61 -14.83
C ALA A 497 -2.86 5.47 -16.28
N LEU A 498 -4.16 5.26 -16.46
CA LEU A 498 -4.81 5.21 -17.79
C LEU A 498 -4.76 6.57 -18.49
N ALA A 499 -4.99 7.66 -17.77
CA ALA A 499 -4.88 9.02 -18.31
C ALA A 499 -3.45 9.34 -18.75
N ILE A 500 -2.46 8.97 -17.95
CA ILE A 500 -1.02 9.10 -18.29
C ILE A 500 -0.69 8.23 -19.51
N SER A 501 -1.20 7.00 -19.57
CA SER A 501 -1.04 6.10 -20.73
C SER A 501 -1.58 6.74 -22.01
N TYR A 502 -2.79 7.27 -21.96
CA TYR A 502 -3.39 7.96 -23.11
C TYR A 502 -2.57 9.20 -23.55
N ALA A 503 -2.05 9.97 -22.59
CA ALA A 503 -1.17 11.10 -22.90
C ALA A 503 0.12 10.66 -23.58
N ALA A 504 0.75 9.57 -23.11
CA ALA A 504 1.94 8.97 -23.70
C ALA A 504 1.69 8.54 -25.16
N GLU A 505 0.58 7.84 -25.44
CA GLU A 505 0.17 7.42 -26.77
C GLU A 505 -0.05 8.61 -27.71
N GLN A 506 -0.56 9.72 -27.18
CA GLN A 506 -0.73 10.98 -27.91
C GLN A 506 0.56 11.82 -27.98
N ARG A 507 1.67 11.33 -27.44
CA ARG A 507 2.95 12.04 -27.32
C ARG A 507 2.80 13.41 -26.62
N ARG A 508 1.95 13.45 -25.60
CA ARG A 508 1.78 14.60 -24.73
C ARG A 508 2.56 14.36 -23.45
N HIS A 509 3.27 15.39 -23.01
CA HIS A 509 3.92 15.40 -21.71
C HIS A 509 3.00 16.09 -20.71
N LEU A 510 2.80 15.47 -19.55
CA LEU A 510 2.00 16.00 -18.45
C LEU A 510 2.91 16.51 -17.34
N THR A 511 2.39 17.38 -16.50
CA THR A 511 3.01 17.77 -15.23
C THR A 511 2.04 17.47 -14.11
N CYS A 512 2.52 17.27 -12.89
CA CYS A 512 1.71 17.04 -11.71
C CYS A 512 1.08 18.34 -11.14
N ALA A 513 1.30 19.50 -11.76
CA ALA A 513 0.75 20.79 -11.37
C ALA A 513 -0.61 21.07 -12.03
#